data_84436ce4c191a82be488ed0df6f069cf
#
_entry.id   84436ce4c191a82be488ed0df6f069cf
#
_cell.length_a   1.000
_cell.length_b   1.000
_cell.length_c   1.000
_cell.angle_alpha   90.00
_cell.angle_beta   90.00
_cell.angle_gamma   90.00
#
_symmetry.space_group_name_H-M   'P 1'
#
loop_
_entity.id
_entity.type
_entity.pdbx_description
1 polymer ?
#
loop_
_entity_poly.entity_id
_entity_poly.type
_entity_poly.pdbx_seq_one_letter_code
_entity_poly.pdbx_strand_id
1 'polypeptide(L)'
;MGADAHPLYPVEGSASRPGKLVSEARRRAGLTQAALAKRLQISQASVAQLERANSNPRLATLDRALRATGVELIIEARPRKPAVDESLIRQQLELEPTQRLRGLELMYEQARELTRAGAAIRGELA
;
A
#
# COMPACT_ATOMS: atom_id res chain seq x y z
N MET A 1 2.59 -15.14 19.43
CA MET A 1 3.63 -15.22 18.61
C MET A 1 3.36 -14.75 17.23
N GLY A 2 2.60 -15.27 16.39
CA GLY A 2 2.36 -14.73 15.06
C GLY A 2 1.74 -13.33 15.03
N ALA A 3 1.33 -12.82 16.16
CA ALA A 3 0.81 -11.47 16.25
C ALA A 3 1.79 -10.40 15.81
N ASP A 4 3.05 -10.71 15.94
CA ASP A 4 4.11 -9.82 15.54
C ASP A 4 4.47 -9.98 14.09
N ALA A 5 3.61 -10.60 13.32
CA ALA A 5 3.79 -10.64 11.90
C ALA A 5 3.94 -9.19 11.42
N HIS A 6 5.14 -8.73 11.56
CA HIS A 6 5.57 -7.49 10.94
C HIS A 6 5.08 -7.55 9.51
N PRO A 7 4.21 -6.64 9.10
CA PRO A 7 3.79 -6.64 7.73
C PRO A 7 5.04 -6.65 6.88
N LEU A 8 5.13 -7.61 5.98
CA LEU A 8 6.21 -7.71 5.02
C LEU A 8 6.40 -6.42 4.26
N TYR A 9 5.41 -5.58 4.31
CA TYR A 9 5.30 -4.45 3.42
C TYR A 9 4.97 -3.21 4.22
N PRO A 10 5.54 -2.08 3.84
CA PRO A 10 5.28 -0.84 4.53
C PRO A 10 3.77 -0.57 4.56
N VAL A 11 3.30 -0.33 5.75
CA VAL A 11 1.95 0.10 5.99
C VAL A 11 1.92 1.60 5.81
N GLU A 12 0.94 2.08 5.15
CA GLU A 12 0.63 3.51 4.98
C GLU A 12 1.80 4.48 4.73
N GLY A 13 1.72 5.18 3.65
CA GLY A 13 2.60 6.32 3.33
C GLY A 13 3.90 6.02 2.62
N SER A 14 4.27 4.77 2.49
CA SER A 14 5.46 4.40 1.72
C SER A 14 5.06 3.77 0.39
N ALA A 15 5.52 4.37 -0.69
CA ALA A 15 5.36 3.76 -2.00
C ALA A 15 6.17 2.47 -2.05
N SER A 16 5.50 1.35 -2.02
CA SER A 16 6.15 0.06 -2.17
C SER A 16 6.68 -0.09 -3.59
N ARG A 17 7.96 -0.35 -3.70
CA ARG A 17 8.57 -0.63 -5.00
C ARG A 17 8.36 -2.11 -5.32
N PRO A 18 7.76 -2.45 -6.47
CA PRO A 18 7.49 -3.83 -6.82
C PRO A 18 8.71 -4.75 -6.78
N GLY A 19 9.85 -4.26 -7.26
CA GLY A 19 11.08 -5.05 -7.23
C GLY A 19 11.53 -5.41 -5.82
N LYS A 20 11.36 -4.50 -4.88
CA LYS A 20 11.68 -4.74 -3.47
C LYS A 20 10.75 -5.79 -2.86
N LEU A 21 9.46 -5.74 -3.19
CA LEU A 21 8.49 -6.72 -2.72
C LEU A 21 8.88 -8.12 -3.16
N VAL A 22 9.22 -8.29 -4.43
CA VAL A 22 9.63 -9.58 -4.98
C VAL A 22 10.91 -10.07 -4.32
N SER A 23 11.91 -9.20 -4.20
CA SER A 23 13.20 -9.54 -3.58
C SER A 23 13.03 -9.99 -2.13
N GLU A 24 12.27 -9.27 -1.34
CA GLU A 24 12.02 -9.61 0.06
C GLU A 24 11.22 -10.91 0.19
N ALA A 25 10.19 -11.08 -0.60
CA ALA A 25 9.39 -12.31 -0.59
C ALA A 25 10.23 -13.53 -0.97
N ARG A 26 11.07 -13.37 -1.99
CA ARG A 26 11.98 -14.43 -2.41
C ARG A 26 12.96 -14.83 -1.29
N ARG A 27 13.59 -13.85 -0.67
CA ARG A 27 14.57 -14.10 0.41
C ARG A 27 13.93 -14.77 1.61
N ARG A 28 12.73 -14.36 1.98
CA ARG A 28 12.00 -14.98 3.07
C ARG A 28 11.59 -16.42 2.78
N ALA A 29 11.34 -16.73 1.52
CA ALA A 29 11.08 -18.09 1.08
C ALA A 29 12.36 -18.93 0.98
N GLY A 30 13.53 -18.36 1.21
CA GLY A 30 14.81 -19.05 1.10
C GLY A 30 15.21 -19.37 -0.34
N LEU A 31 14.68 -18.64 -1.32
CA LEU A 31 14.93 -18.89 -2.73
C LEU A 31 16.04 -18.00 -3.26
N THR A 32 16.87 -18.56 -4.13
CA THR A 32 17.79 -17.77 -4.97
C THR A 32 17.01 -17.18 -6.16
N GLN A 33 17.60 -16.19 -6.84
CA GLN A 33 17.02 -15.69 -8.09
C GLN A 33 16.86 -16.80 -9.12
N ALA A 34 17.84 -17.68 -9.22
CA ALA A 34 17.78 -18.83 -10.12
C ALA A 34 16.62 -19.78 -9.77
N ALA A 35 16.42 -20.04 -8.50
CA ALA A 35 15.32 -20.90 -8.04
C ALA A 35 13.95 -20.29 -8.35
N LEU A 36 13.79 -18.99 -8.11
CA LEU A 36 12.56 -18.30 -8.45
C LEU A 36 12.33 -18.28 -9.97
N ALA A 37 13.38 -18.02 -10.75
CA ALA A 37 13.32 -18.06 -12.20
C ALA A 37 12.82 -19.42 -12.71
N LYS A 38 13.32 -20.48 -12.13
CA LYS A 38 12.90 -21.84 -12.46
C LYS A 38 11.41 -22.07 -12.17
N ARG A 39 10.93 -21.59 -11.02
CA ARG A 39 9.50 -21.69 -10.68
C ARG A 39 8.61 -20.90 -11.62
N LEU A 40 9.09 -19.75 -12.08
CA LEU A 40 8.36 -18.88 -13.00
C LEU A 40 8.56 -19.28 -14.47
N GLN A 41 9.45 -20.20 -14.77
CA GLN A 41 9.83 -20.60 -16.12
C GLN A 41 10.34 -19.41 -16.96
N ILE A 42 11.12 -18.57 -16.35
CA ILE A 42 11.80 -17.43 -16.98
C ILE A 42 13.31 -17.49 -16.69
N SER A 43 14.06 -16.60 -17.30
CA SER A 43 15.51 -16.54 -17.07
C SER A 43 15.81 -15.88 -15.72
N GLN A 44 16.98 -16.23 -15.14
CA GLN A 44 17.48 -15.54 -13.95
C GLN A 44 17.65 -14.04 -14.20
N ALA A 45 18.11 -13.66 -15.39
CA ALA A 45 18.24 -12.26 -15.78
C ALA A 45 16.90 -11.53 -15.70
N SER A 46 15.81 -12.20 -16.08
CA SER A 46 14.47 -11.64 -15.97
C SER A 46 14.07 -11.41 -14.52
N VAL A 47 14.38 -12.33 -13.63
CA VAL A 47 14.13 -12.14 -12.18
C VAL A 47 14.99 -11.00 -11.64
N ALA A 48 16.26 -10.94 -11.98
CA ALA A 48 17.14 -9.86 -11.56
C ALA A 48 16.61 -8.49 -12.01
N GLN A 49 16.11 -8.41 -13.23
CA GLN A 49 15.50 -7.20 -13.75
C GLN A 49 14.20 -6.84 -13.02
N LEU A 50 13.39 -7.82 -12.71
CA LEU A 50 12.15 -7.64 -11.95
C LEU A 50 12.42 -7.08 -10.54
N GLU A 51 13.52 -7.48 -9.92
CA GLU A 51 13.90 -7.06 -8.57
C GLU A 51 14.60 -5.70 -8.52
N ARG A 52 14.85 -5.07 -9.64
CA ARG A 52 15.46 -3.74 -9.65
C ARG A 52 14.56 -2.69 -9.01
N ALA A 53 15.17 -1.68 -8.39
CA ALA A 53 14.46 -0.61 -7.72
C ALA A 53 13.54 0.19 -8.66
N ASN A 54 13.91 0.28 -9.93
CA ASN A 54 13.15 1.02 -10.94
C ASN A 54 12.26 0.11 -11.80
N SER A 55 12.09 -1.14 -11.42
CA SER A 55 11.24 -2.04 -12.19
C SER A 55 9.78 -1.61 -12.13
N ASN A 56 9.08 -1.80 -13.23
CA ASN A 56 7.66 -1.51 -13.32
C ASN A 56 6.96 -2.69 -13.99
N PRO A 57 6.83 -3.81 -13.29
CA PRO A 57 6.21 -5.00 -13.84
C PRO A 57 4.71 -4.81 -14.00
N ARG A 58 4.12 -5.58 -14.90
CA ARG A 58 2.67 -5.69 -14.97
C ARG A 58 2.15 -6.36 -13.70
N LEU A 59 0.93 -6.02 -13.28
CA LEU A 59 0.31 -6.62 -12.11
C LEU A 59 0.26 -8.15 -12.19
N ALA A 60 -0.04 -8.69 -13.35
CA ALA A 60 -0.06 -10.14 -13.56
C ALA A 60 1.32 -10.77 -13.31
N THR A 61 2.38 -10.11 -13.76
CA THR A 61 3.75 -10.58 -13.53
C THR A 61 4.13 -10.52 -12.07
N LEU A 62 3.80 -9.42 -11.41
CA LEU A 62 4.06 -9.22 -9.98
C LEU A 62 3.30 -10.26 -9.14
N ASP A 63 2.03 -10.44 -9.40
CA ASP A 63 1.19 -11.41 -8.72
C ASP A 63 1.75 -12.83 -8.86
N ARG A 64 2.12 -13.20 -10.07
CA ARG A 64 2.69 -14.51 -10.35
C ARG A 64 4.02 -14.73 -9.60
N ALA A 65 4.89 -13.72 -9.59
CA ALA A 65 6.17 -13.81 -8.89
C ALA A 65 5.96 -13.97 -7.37
N LEU A 66 5.06 -13.21 -6.79
CA LEU A 66 4.76 -13.29 -5.36
C LEU A 66 4.12 -14.63 -4.99
N ARG A 67 3.19 -15.12 -5.78
CA ARG A 67 2.57 -16.42 -5.55
C ARG A 67 3.60 -17.56 -5.57
N ALA A 68 4.60 -17.46 -6.43
CA ALA A 68 5.67 -18.45 -6.49
C ALA A 68 6.50 -18.49 -5.20
N THR A 69 6.50 -17.42 -4.43
CA THR A 69 7.17 -17.36 -3.12
C THR A 69 6.22 -17.64 -1.95
N GLY A 70 4.95 -17.94 -2.22
CA GLY A 70 3.95 -18.18 -1.19
C GLY A 70 3.31 -16.93 -0.64
N VAL A 71 3.44 -15.80 -1.32
CA VAL A 71 2.89 -14.51 -0.90
C VAL A 71 1.72 -14.14 -1.80
N GLU A 72 0.66 -13.62 -1.21
CA GLU A 72 -0.51 -13.13 -1.92
C GLU A 72 -0.41 -11.63 -2.15
N LEU A 73 -0.67 -11.19 -3.36
CA LEU A 73 -0.75 -9.77 -3.69
C LEU A 73 -2.16 -9.26 -3.45
N ILE A 74 -2.29 -8.29 -2.57
CA ILE A 74 -3.55 -7.61 -2.31
C ILE A 74 -3.43 -6.17 -2.79
N ILE A 75 -4.38 -5.75 -3.62
CA ILE A 75 -4.41 -4.39 -4.16
C ILE A 75 -5.64 -3.70 -3.59
N GLU A 76 -5.43 -2.57 -2.97
CA GLU A 76 -6.48 -1.79 -2.38
C GLU A 76 -6.37 -0.34 -2.84
N ALA A 77 -7.50 0.23 -3.24
CA ALA A 77 -7.60 1.63 -3.56
C ALA A 77 -8.39 2.34 -2.46
N ARG A 78 -7.80 3.36 -1.88
CA ARG A 78 -8.44 4.15 -0.82
C ARG A 78 -8.62 5.58 -1.26
N PRO A 79 -9.68 6.26 -0.82
CA PRO A 79 -9.81 7.69 -1.05
C PRO A 79 -8.59 8.41 -0.49
N ARG A 80 -8.09 9.36 -1.26
CA ARG A 80 -6.95 10.16 -0.82
C ARG A 80 -7.40 11.06 0.33
N LYS A 81 -6.72 10.94 1.47
CA LYS A 81 -6.95 11.86 2.58
C LYS A 81 -6.50 13.25 2.18
N PRO A 82 -7.32 14.30 2.41
CA PRO A 82 -6.84 15.66 2.21
C PRO A 82 -5.62 15.88 3.10
N ALA A 83 -4.60 16.55 2.54
CA ALA A 83 -3.41 16.90 3.30
C ALA A 83 -3.84 17.76 4.50
N VAL A 84 -3.55 17.29 5.71
CA VAL A 84 -3.79 18.06 6.91
C VAL A 84 -2.67 19.08 7.01
N ASP A 85 -3.00 20.35 6.75
CA ASP A 85 -2.05 21.44 6.89
C ASP A 85 -1.74 21.64 8.38
N GLU A 86 -0.45 21.62 8.73
CA GLU A 86 -0.01 21.87 10.10
C GLU A 86 -0.51 23.21 10.65
N SER A 87 -0.63 24.22 9.79
CA SER A 87 -1.15 25.53 10.18
C SER A 87 -2.61 25.43 10.61
N LEU A 88 -3.38 24.57 9.98
CA LEU A 88 -4.77 24.32 10.33
C LEU A 88 -4.89 23.66 11.71
N ILE A 89 -4.01 22.70 11.99
CA ILE A 89 -3.96 22.02 13.29
C ILE A 89 -3.59 23.02 14.38
N ARG A 90 -2.62 23.90 14.14
CA ARG A 90 -2.23 24.96 15.09
C ARG A 90 -3.38 25.90 15.35
N GLN A 91 -4.09 26.33 14.32
CA GLN A 91 -5.28 27.17 14.47
C GLN A 91 -6.33 26.51 15.34
N GLN A 92 -6.58 25.22 15.15
CA GLN A 92 -7.52 24.46 15.96
C GLN A 92 -7.09 24.40 17.43
N LEU A 93 -5.79 24.25 17.70
CA LEU A 93 -5.26 24.21 19.06
C LEU A 93 -5.32 25.57 19.78
N GLU A 94 -5.32 26.67 19.02
CA GLU A 94 -5.41 28.03 19.55
C GLU A 94 -6.85 28.48 19.77
N LEU A 95 -7.83 27.76 19.21
CA LEU A 95 -9.24 28.11 19.34
C LEU A 95 -9.82 27.74 20.72
N GLU A 96 -10.87 28.43 21.12
CA GLU A 96 -11.69 28.04 22.26
C GLU A 96 -12.26 26.63 22.06
N PRO A 97 -12.54 25.88 23.16
CA PRO A 97 -13.00 24.49 23.03
C PRO A 97 -14.21 24.29 22.13
N THR A 98 -15.16 25.21 22.16
CA THR A 98 -16.36 25.16 21.30
C THR A 98 -16.00 25.33 19.83
N GLN A 99 -15.04 26.20 19.53
CA GLN A 99 -14.58 26.43 18.17
C GLN A 99 -13.77 25.24 17.65
N ARG A 100 -12.98 24.61 18.52
CA ARG A 100 -12.27 23.37 18.19
C ARG A 100 -13.23 22.27 17.80
N LEU A 101 -14.31 22.11 18.56
CA LEU A 101 -15.30 21.08 18.31
C LEU A 101 -15.95 21.28 16.93
N ARG A 102 -16.34 22.52 16.61
CA ARG A 102 -16.91 22.83 15.28
C ARG A 102 -15.94 22.52 14.15
N GLY A 103 -14.66 22.87 14.30
CA GLY A 103 -13.65 22.58 13.32
C GLY A 103 -13.47 21.08 13.09
N LEU A 104 -13.49 20.29 14.16
CA LEU A 104 -13.40 18.85 14.09
C LEU A 104 -14.63 18.23 13.45
N GLU A 105 -15.83 18.75 13.74
CA GLU A 105 -17.06 18.29 13.12
C GLU A 105 -17.04 18.50 11.61
N LEU A 106 -16.62 19.68 11.14
CA LEU A 106 -16.50 19.97 9.71
C LEU A 106 -15.48 19.05 9.02
N MET A 107 -14.35 18.82 9.66
CA MET A 107 -13.34 17.91 9.13
C MET A 107 -13.89 16.48 9.03
N TYR A 108 -14.64 16.05 10.01
CA TYR A 108 -15.28 14.74 10.03
C TYR A 108 -16.32 14.58 8.93
N GLU A 109 -17.13 15.58 8.71
CA GLU A 109 -18.12 15.58 7.62
C GLU A 109 -17.46 15.48 6.25
N GLN A 110 -16.38 16.24 6.00
CA GLN A 110 -15.63 16.17 4.76
C GLN A 110 -15.05 14.79 4.53
N ALA A 111 -14.50 14.16 5.57
CA ALA A 111 -13.98 12.81 5.48
C ALA A 111 -15.07 11.80 5.15
N ARG A 112 -16.27 11.96 5.71
CA ARG A 112 -17.41 11.10 5.40
C ARG A 112 -17.85 11.24 3.95
N GLU A 113 -17.92 12.46 3.42
CA GLU A 113 -18.25 12.69 2.01
C GLU A 113 -17.25 12.01 1.06
N LEU A 114 -15.97 12.12 1.34
CA LEU A 114 -14.94 11.46 0.56
C LEU A 114 -15.08 9.93 0.59
N THR A 115 -15.41 9.39 1.75
CA THR A 115 -15.65 7.95 1.90
C THR A 115 -16.85 7.50 1.07
N ARG A 116 -17.94 8.29 1.07
CA ARG A 116 -19.13 8.00 0.26
C ARG A 116 -18.82 8.06 -1.22
N ALA A 117 -18.07 9.06 -1.67
CA ALA A 117 -17.66 9.19 -3.06
C ALA A 117 -16.82 7.98 -3.51
N GLY A 118 -15.89 7.54 -2.66
CA GLY A 118 -15.09 6.34 -2.93
C GLY A 118 -15.94 5.08 -3.04
N ALA A 119 -16.91 4.90 -2.14
CA ALA A 119 -17.82 3.76 -2.18
C ALA A 119 -18.72 3.78 -3.44
N ALA A 120 -19.20 4.96 -3.85
CA ALA A 120 -19.99 5.10 -5.07
C ALA A 120 -19.18 4.70 -6.33
N ILE A 121 -17.90 5.09 -6.39
CA ILE A 121 -17.02 4.71 -7.50
C ILE A 121 -16.83 3.19 -7.55
N ARG A 122 -16.76 2.53 -6.41
CA ARG A 122 -16.63 1.08 -6.34
C ARG A 122 -17.95 0.33 -6.60
N GLY A 123 -19.07 1.03 -6.73
CA GLY A 123 -20.38 0.42 -6.91
C GLY A 123 -20.96 -0.20 -5.65
N GLU A 124 -20.45 0.16 -4.49
CA GLU A 124 -20.91 -0.35 -3.18
C GLU A 124 -22.21 0.32 -2.71
N LEU A 125 -22.49 1.50 -3.24
CA LEU A 125 -23.72 2.23 -2.99
C LEU A 125 -24.65 2.03 -4.19
N ALA A 126 -25.51 1.06 -4.09
CA ALA A 126 -26.54 0.82 -5.10
C ALA A 126 -27.80 1.61 -4.76
#